data_c0ccd57b860b93ada49e7f026befcffc
#
_entry.id   c0ccd57b860b93ada49e7f026befcffc
#
_cell.length_a   1.000
_cell.length_b   1.000
_cell.length_c   1.000
_cell.angle_alpha   90.00
_cell.angle_beta   90.00
_cell.angle_gamma   90.00
#
_symmetry.space_group_name_H-M   'P 1'
#
loop_
_entity.id
_entity.type
_entity.pdbx_description
1 polymer ?
#
loop_
_entity_poly.entity_id
_entity_poly.type
_entity_poly.pdbx_seq_one_letter_code
_entity_poly.pdbx_strand_id
1 'polypeptide(L)'
;MSSISVGQENSGSIELYYEDHGKGKPVVLIHGWPLSGASWEKQVAALLAAGHRVITYDRRGFGRSSQPSTGYDYDTFAEDLHKFVTKLDLRDFALVGFSMGGGEVARYIGTYGSKLVSKAVFIASVPPFLLKTPDNPEGVDGSVFEGIKKAIAADRPAFLTAFFNNFYNVDVLGGKRISDEVVRYSWNIGVAASGKGSLDCVSTWGTDFRKDLSRIDVPTLVIHGDADRITPMAATATRTHKAVKGARLLVVEGGPHGLTSTHADKVNPELVDFLK
;
A
#
# COMPACT_ATOMS: atom_id res chain seq x y z
N MET A 1 18.90 13.83 -5.35
CA MET A 1 17.87 12.86 -4.93
C MET A 1 17.33 12.21 -6.18
N SER A 2 17.10 10.91 -6.16
CA SER A 2 16.56 10.22 -7.34
C SER A 2 15.07 10.51 -7.45
N SER A 3 14.65 11.08 -8.58
CA SER A 3 13.23 11.32 -8.88
C SER A 3 12.92 11.04 -10.34
N ILE A 4 11.66 10.76 -10.61
CA ILE A 4 11.13 10.54 -11.96
C ILE A 4 9.93 11.43 -12.16
N SER A 5 9.97 12.25 -13.22
CA SER A 5 8.83 13.06 -13.65
C SER A 5 7.73 12.18 -14.23
N VAL A 6 6.51 12.30 -13.70
CA VAL A 6 5.33 11.54 -14.15
C VAL A 6 4.24 12.43 -14.75
N GLY A 7 4.38 13.74 -14.65
CA GLY A 7 3.41 14.69 -15.17
C GLY A 7 3.81 16.14 -14.91
N GLN A 8 2.85 17.03 -15.08
CA GLN A 8 3.01 18.47 -14.82
C GLN A 8 1.77 19.03 -14.12
N GLU A 9 1.98 20.01 -13.27
CA GLU A 9 0.94 20.90 -12.75
C GLU A 9 1.40 22.34 -12.92
N ASN A 10 0.66 23.13 -13.67
CA ASN A 10 1.07 24.46 -14.12
C ASN A 10 2.44 24.39 -14.84
N SER A 11 3.44 25.14 -14.36
CA SER A 11 4.82 25.12 -14.87
C SER A 11 5.74 24.13 -14.16
N GLY A 12 5.25 23.42 -13.13
CA GLY A 12 6.04 22.50 -12.30
C GLY A 12 5.91 21.05 -12.74
N SER A 13 7.03 20.32 -12.73
CA SER A 13 7.02 18.86 -12.92
C SER A 13 6.49 18.16 -11.69
N ILE A 14 5.68 17.12 -11.89
CA ILE A 14 5.28 16.20 -10.82
C ILE A 14 6.32 15.10 -10.75
N GLU A 15 7.13 15.11 -9.68
CA GLU A 15 8.24 14.20 -9.47
C GLU A 15 7.89 13.15 -8.42
N LEU A 16 8.14 11.87 -8.72
CA LEU A 16 8.12 10.79 -7.74
C LEU A 16 9.54 10.56 -7.24
N TYR A 17 9.75 10.73 -5.94
CA TYR A 17 10.97 10.33 -5.27
C TYR A 17 11.05 8.81 -5.15
N TYR A 18 12.24 8.22 -5.30
CA TYR A 18 12.44 6.80 -5.14
C TYR A 18 13.83 6.46 -4.60
N GLU A 19 13.93 5.25 -4.06
CA GLU A 19 15.18 4.60 -3.69
C GLU A 19 15.30 3.28 -4.45
N ASP A 20 16.49 2.95 -4.92
CA ASP A 20 16.78 1.78 -5.75
C ASP A 20 18.10 1.16 -5.26
N HIS A 21 17.99 0.00 -4.64
CA HIS A 21 19.08 -0.64 -3.93
C HIS A 21 19.27 -2.10 -4.36
N GLY A 22 20.53 -2.56 -4.27
CA GLY A 22 20.86 -3.97 -4.54
C GLY A 22 20.94 -4.30 -6.02
N LYS A 23 20.90 -5.61 -6.30
CA LYS A 23 20.97 -6.22 -7.63
C LYS A 23 20.06 -7.45 -7.66
N GLY A 24 19.82 -8.02 -8.84
CA GLY A 24 18.97 -9.20 -9.00
C GLY A 24 17.56 -8.85 -9.46
N LYS A 25 16.59 -9.75 -9.20
CA LYS A 25 15.20 -9.54 -9.64
C LYS A 25 14.59 -8.31 -8.97
N PRO A 26 13.99 -7.40 -9.76
CA PRO A 26 13.43 -6.17 -9.21
C PRO A 26 12.15 -6.43 -8.40
N VAL A 27 12.05 -5.82 -7.23
CA VAL A 27 10.86 -5.79 -6.38
C VAL A 27 10.48 -4.34 -6.13
N VAL A 28 9.29 -3.94 -6.59
CA VAL A 28 8.75 -2.60 -6.38
C VAL A 28 7.79 -2.64 -5.18
N LEU A 29 8.12 -1.89 -4.14
CA LEU A 29 7.35 -1.78 -2.89
C LEU A 29 6.48 -0.53 -2.90
N ILE A 30 5.17 -0.70 -2.82
CA ILE A 30 4.16 0.35 -2.93
C ILE A 30 3.51 0.57 -1.57
N HIS A 31 3.77 1.71 -0.96
CA HIS A 31 3.33 2.04 0.40
C HIS A 31 1.83 2.26 0.54
N GLY A 32 1.32 2.09 1.77
CA GLY A 32 -0.04 2.44 2.16
C GLY A 32 -0.23 3.91 2.53
N TRP A 33 -1.47 4.32 2.70
CA TRP A 33 -1.83 5.64 3.24
C TRP A 33 -1.66 5.68 4.77
N PRO A 34 -1.20 6.77 5.36
CA PRO A 34 -0.62 7.99 4.78
C PRO A 34 0.92 7.95 4.76
N LEU A 35 1.48 6.77 4.59
CA LEU A 35 2.91 6.50 4.70
C LEU A 35 3.69 6.92 3.43
N SER A 36 4.96 6.52 3.37
CA SER A 36 5.86 6.68 2.23
C SER A 36 6.75 5.44 2.06
N GLY A 37 7.65 5.43 1.10
CA GLY A 37 8.65 4.37 0.91
C GLY A 37 9.47 4.08 2.16
N ALA A 38 9.66 5.07 3.03
CA ALA A 38 10.36 4.91 4.31
C ALA A 38 9.71 3.90 5.27
N SER A 39 8.41 3.58 5.10
CA SER A 39 7.73 2.58 5.93
C SER A 39 8.16 1.14 5.68
N TRP A 40 8.94 0.89 4.65
CA TRP A 40 9.38 -0.44 4.24
C TRP A 40 10.73 -0.89 4.84
N GLU A 41 11.28 -0.19 5.85
CA GLU A 41 12.62 -0.46 6.40
C GLU A 41 12.91 -1.95 6.64
N LYS A 42 11.97 -2.66 7.29
CA LYS A 42 12.16 -4.08 7.63
C LYS A 42 12.10 -5.02 6.41
N GLN A 43 11.29 -4.68 5.42
CA GLN A 43 11.15 -5.46 4.19
C GLN A 43 12.31 -5.20 3.24
N VAL A 44 12.76 -3.94 3.10
CA VAL A 44 13.93 -3.57 2.31
C VAL A 44 15.15 -4.34 2.79
N ALA A 45 15.43 -4.34 4.09
CA ALA A 45 16.57 -5.06 4.66
C ALA A 45 16.50 -6.58 4.36
N ALA A 46 15.33 -7.20 4.54
CA ALA A 46 15.13 -8.63 4.31
C ALA A 46 15.28 -9.01 2.82
N LEU A 47 14.73 -8.22 1.91
CA LEU A 47 14.78 -8.48 0.47
C LEU A 47 16.19 -8.24 -0.09
N LEU A 48 16.92 -7.22 0.37
CA LEU A 48 18.30 -7.00 0.02
C LEU A 48 19.20 -8.15 0.48
N ALA A 49 19.00 -8.64 1.72
CA ALA A 49 19.72 -9.81 2.23
C ALA A 49 19.42 -11.09 1.42
N ALA A 50 18.23 -11.17 0.81
CA ALA A 50 17.85 -12.26 -0.08
C ALA A 50 18.37 -12.10 -1.54
N GLY A 51 19.08 -11.01 -1.85
CA GLY A 51 19.69 -10.77 -3.16
C GLY A 51 18.80 -10.09 -4.19
N HIS A 52 17.68 -9.49 -3.78
CA HIS A 52 16.81 -8.73 -4.69
C HIS A 52 17.34 -7.31 -4.95
N ARG A 53 16.96 -6.75 -6.11
CA ARG A 53 16.97 -5.31 -6.34
C ARG A 53 15.67 -4.76 -5.77
N VAL A 54 15.75 -3.88 -4.79
CA VAL A 54 14.58 -3.36 -4.05
C VAL A 54 14.38 -1.91 -4.40
N ILE A 55 13.19 -1.59 -4.89
CA ILE A 55 12.81 -0.25 -5.33
C ILE A 55 11.60 0.18 -4.50
N THR A 56 11.75 1.29 -3.77
CA THR A 56 10.64 1.97 -3.10
C THR A 56 10.40 3.30 -3.77
N TYR A 57 9.18 3.77 -3.83
CA TYR A 57 8.89 5.13 -4.24
C TYR A 57 7.83 5.76 -3.34
N ASP A 58 7.85 7.07 -3.28
CA ASP A 58 6.82 7.85 -2.62
C ASP A 58 5.76 8.22 -3.66
N ARG A 59 4.49 7.83 -3.42
CA ARG A 59 3.36 8.22 -4.28
C ARG A 59 3.23 9.74 -4.28
N ARG A 60 2.72 10.34 -5.37
CA ARG A 60 2.36 11.77 -5.39
C ARG A 60 1.59 12.16 -4.14
N GLY A 61 1.92 13.30 -3.55
CA GLY A 61 1.31 13.78 -2.30
C GLY A 61 1.93 13.24 -1.03
N PHE A 62 2.86 12.28 -1.11
CA PHE A 62 3.44 11.60 0.05
C PHE A 62 4.97 11.68 0.06
N GLY A 63 5.53 11.59 1.27
CA GLY A 63 6.97 11.55 1.47
C GLY A 63 7.69 12.74 0.82
N ARG A 64 8.66 12.43 -0.03
CA ARG A 64 9.53 13.39 -0.74
C ARG A 64 9.07 13.70 -2.17
N SER A 65 7.96 13.08 -2.60
CA SER A 65 7.36 13.33 -3.92
C SER A 65 6.62 14.65 -3.97
N SER A 66 6.39 15.16 -5.19
CA SER A 66 5.57 16.37 -5.41
C SER A 66 4.18 16.22 -4.81
N GLN A 67 3.64 17.33 -4.31
CA GLN A 67 2.33 17.40 -3.68
C GLN A 67 1.35 18.22 -4.57
N PRO A 68 0.93 17.69 -5.73
CA PRO A 68 0.03 18.38 -6.63
C PRO A 68 -1.36 18.59 -6.01
N SER A 69 -2.16 19.48 -6.60
CA SER A 69 -3.52 19.77 -6.14
C SER A 69 -4.55 18.72 -6.57
N THR A 70 -4.20 17.81 -7.49
CA THR A 70 -5.09 16.81 -8.10
C THR A 70 -4.41 15.48 -8.36
N GLY A 71 -5.20 14.48 -8.84
CA GLY A 71 -4.67 13.17 -9.23
C GLY A 71 -4.52 12.20 -8.07
N TYR A 72 -5.35 12.32 -7.06
CA TYR A 72 -5.37 11.42 -5.90
C TYR A 72 -6.41 10.30 -6.09
N ASP A 73 -6.29 9.57 -7.20
CA ASP A 73 -7.13 8.45 -7.57
C ASP A 73 -6.30 7.30 -8.16
N TYR A 74 -6.86 6.09 -8.17
CA TYR A 74 -6.12 4.89 -8.58
C TYR A 74 -5.76 4.84 -10.06
N ASP A 75 -6.52 5.50 -10.93
CA ASP A 75 -6.18 5.55 -12.35
C ASP A 75 -4.90 6.37 -12.54
N THR A 76 -4.82 7.51 -11.88
CA THR A 76 -3.62 8.36 -11.86
C THR A 76 -2.44 7.67 -11.17
N PHE A 77 -2.64 6.99 -10.04
CA PHE A 77 -1.55 6.26 -9.37
C PHE A 77 -1.00 5.13 -10.23
N ALA A 78 -1.86 4.37 -10.90
CA ALA A 78 -1.44 3.32 -11.82
C ALA A 78 -0.73 3.87 -13.06
N GLU A 79 -1.14 5.04 -13.56
CA GLU A 79 -0.44 5.75 -14.65
C GLU A 79 0.95 6.22 -14.21
N ASP A 80 1.06 6.79 -13.01
CA ASP A 80 2.34 7.19 -12.42
C ASP A 80 3.28 6.00 -12.27
N LEU A 81 2.78 4.89 -11.73
CA LEU A 81 3.54 3.64 -11.62
C LEU A 81 3.97 3.13 -13.00
N HIS A 82 3.10 3.21 -14.00
CA HIS A 82 3.45 2.79 -15.37
C HIS A 82 4.58 3.63 -15.95
N LYS A 83 4.52 4.95 -15.81
CA LYS A 83 5.60 5.86 -16.23
C LYS A 83 6.88 5.58 -15.45
N PHE A 84 6.77 5.33 -14.15
CA PHE A 84 7.89 5.04 -13.26
C PHE A 84 8.64 3.77 -13.68
N VAL A 85 7.95 2.63 -13.81
CA VAL A 85 8.58 1.36 -14.20
C VAL A 85 9.12 1.39 -15.62
N THR A 86 8.47 2.13 -16.54
CA THR A 86 8.92 2.33 -17.92
C THR A 86 10.22 3.13 -17.97
N LYS A 87 10.31 4.22 -17.21
CA LYS A 87 11.53 5.06 -17.18
C LYS A 87 12.72 4.36 -16.54
N LEU A 88 12.48 3.43 -15.61
CA LEU A 88 13.53 2.58 -15.03
C LEU A 88 13.82 1.33 -15.88
N ASP A 89 13.15 1.17 -17.01
CA ASP A 89 13.21 -0.03 -17.90
C ASP A 89 13.07 -1.34 -17.11
N LEU A 90 12.14 -1.38 -16.16
CA LEU A 90 11.94 -2.58 -15.35
C LEU A 90 11.22 -3.67 -16.14
N ARG A 91 11.75 -4.89 -16.04
CA ARG A 91 11.18 -6.11 -16.64
C ARG A 91 11.24 -7.24 -15.63
N ASP A 92 10.29 -8.15 -15.73
CA ASP A 92 10.20 -9.31 -14.83
C ASP A 92 10.23 -8.91 -13.34
N PHE A 93 9.61 -7.77 -13.01
CA PHE A 93 9.57 -7.23 -11.66
C PHE A 93 8.37 -7.74 -10.85
N ALA A 94 8.55 -7.86 -9.54
CA ALA A 94 7.45 -8.13 -8.62
C ALA A 94 6.85 -6.80 -8.12
N LEU A 95 5.51 -6.76 -7.98
CA LEU A 95 4.78 -5.69 -7.33
C LEU A 95 4.32 -6.13 -5.94
N VAL A 96 4.68 -5.37 -4.92
CA VAL A 96 4.28 -5.60 -3.52
C VAL A 96 3.53 -4.39 -3.01
N GLY A 97 2.22 -4.50 -2.84
CA GLY A 97 1.37 -3.40 -2.38
C GLY A 97 0.88 -3.61 -0.95
N PHE A 98 1.11 -2.61 -0.10
CA PHE A 98 0.59 -2.56 1.25
C PHE A 98 -0.64 -1.65 1.31
N SER A 99 -1.74 -2.13 1.92
CA SER A 99 -2.95 -1.33 2.16
C SER A 99 -3.48 -0.69 0.86
N MET A 100 -3.53 0.63 0.79
CA MET A 100 -3.84 1.39 -0.42
C MET A 100 -2.92 1.02 -1.60
N GLY A 101 -1.66 0.68 -1.35
CA GLY A 101 -0.72 0.23 -2.39
C GLY A 101 -1.16 -1.05 -3.10
N GLY A 102 -1.93 -1.93 -2.44
CA GLY A 102 -2.51 -3.09 -3.11
C GLY A 102 -3.59 -2.73 -4.13
N GLY A 103 -4.35 -1.66 -3.90
CA GLY A 103 -5.26 -1.11 -4.90
C GLY A 103 -4.52 -0.62 -6.15
N GLU A 104 -3.35 -0.03 -5.96
CA GLU A 104 -2.49 0.41 -7.05
C GLU A 104 -1.92 -0.78 -7.86
N VAL A 105 -1.49 -1.87 -7.18
CA VAL A 105 -1.11 -3.13 -7.84
C VAL A 105 -2.26 -3.67 -8.69
N ALA A 106 -3.47 -3.76 -8.13
CA ALA A 106 -4.64 -4.25 -8.84
C ALA A 106 -4.96 -3.40 -10.06
N ARG A 107 -5.04 -2.07 -9.91
CA ARG A 107 -5.35 -1.13 -11.01
C ARG A 107 -4.25 -1.12 -12.07
N TYR A 108 -2.99 -1.23 -11.68
CA TYR A 108 -1.88 -1.31 -12.63
C TYR A 108 -2.04 -2.54 -13.54
N ILE A 109 -2.19 -3.74 -12.96
CA ILE A 109 -2.34 -4.98 -13.73
C ILE A 109 -3.65 -4.94 -14.54
N GLY A 110 -4.73 -4.45 -13.92
CA GLY A 110 -6.03 -4.31 -14.59
C GLY A 110 -6.00 -3.40 -15.81
N THR A 111 -5.14 -2.40 -15.84
CA THR A 111 -5.06 -1.40 -16.92
C THR A 111 -3.96 -1.73 -17.93
N TYR A 112 -2.75 -2.05 -17.46
CA TYR A 112 -1.56 -2.22 -18.30
C TYR A 112 -1.20 -3.69 -18.56
N GLY A 113 -1.89 -4.63 -17.90
CA GLY A 113 -1.62 -6.06 -17.98
C GLY A 113 -0.41 -6.48 -17.14
N SER A 114 -0.14 -7.78 -17.15
CA SER A 114 0.91 -8.43 -16.34
C SER A 114 2.18 -8.76 -17.11
N LYS A 115 2.27 -8.42 -18.42
CA LYS A 115 3.39 -8.86 -19.29
C LYS A 115 4.80 -8.59 -18.73
N LEU A 116 4.97 -7.53 -17.96
CA LEU A 116 6.26 -7.14 -17.35
C LEU A 116 6.34 -7.51 -15.86
N VAL A 117 5.24 -8.00 -15.28
CA VAL A 117 5.11 -8.32 -13.86
C VAL A 117 5.33 -9.82 -13.67
N SER A 118 6.27 -10.20 -12.82
CA SER A 118 6.55 -11.61 -12.52
C SER A 118 5.67 -12.17 -11.41
N LYS A 119 5.37 -11.35 -10.41
CA LYS A 119 4.60 -11.74 -9.21
C LYS A 119 3.86 -10.54 -8.64
N ALA A 120 2.71 -10.79 -7.98
CA ALA A 120 1.94 -9.79 -7.27
C ALA A 120 1.77 -10.16 -5.79
N VAL A 121 1.94 -9.18 -4.89
CA VAL A 121 1.75 -9.38 -3.45
C VAL A 121 0.83 -8.30 -2.89
N PHE A 122 -0.17 -8.72 -2.14
CA PHE A 122 -1.15 -7.89 -1.47
C PHE A 122 -1.01 -8.04 0.04
N ILE A 123 -0.54 -7.00 0.74
CA ILE A 123 -0.34 -7.01 2.19
C ILE A 123 -1.36 -6.08 2.84
N ALA A 124 -2.24 -6.59 3.70
CA ALA A 124 -3.29 -5.82 4.39
C ALA A 124 -4.03 -4.85 3.44
N SER A 125 -4.35 -5.31 2.24
CA SER A 125 -4.72 -4.46 1.11
C SER A 125 -6.22 -4.19 1.03
N VAL A 126 -6.61 -3.09 0.36
CA VAL A 126 -7.99 -2.66 0.17
C VAL A 126 -8.81 -3.47 -0.86
N PRO A 127 -8.24 -4.08 -1.93
CA PRO A 127 -9.03 -4.89 -2.85
C PRO A 127 -9.72 -6.10 -2.15
N PRO A 128 -10.83 -6.59 -2.73
CA PRO A 128 -11.42 -6.26 -4.02
C PRO A 128 -12.34 -5.05 -4.01
N PHE A 129 -12.98 -4.73 -2.88
CA PHE A 129 -13.93 -3.63 -2.76
C PHE A 129 -14.25 -3.39 -1.28
N LEU A 130 -13.78 -2.26 -0.76
CA LEU A 130 -13.88 -1.97 0.68
C LEU A 130 -15.24 -1.37 1.07
N LEU A 131 -15.91 -0.64 0.17
CA LEU A 131 -17.19 0.00 0.46
C LEU A 131 -18.32 -1.03 0.59
N LYS A 132 -19.12 -0.91 1.65
CA LYS A 132 -20.34 -1.71 1.84
C LYS A 132 -21.41 -1.31 0.84
N THR A 133 -21.92 -2.31 0.13
CA THR A 133 -23.02 -2.18 -0.84
C THR A 133 -23.91 -3.43 -0.77
N PRO A 134 -25.09 -3.46 -1.40
CA PRO A 134 -25.93 -4.66 -1.41
C PRO A 134 -25.20 -5.92 -1.93
N ASP A 135 -24.28 -5.76 -2.88
CA ASP A 135 -23.47 -6.84 -3.43
C ASP A 135 -22.09 -7.01 -2.72
N ASN A 136 -21.84 -6.21 -1.67
CA ASN A 136 -20.67 -6.28 -0.79
C ASN A 136 -21.06 -6.05 0.68
N PRO A 137 -21.87 -6.94 1.29
CA PRO A 137 -22.36 -6.73 2.65
C PRO A 137 -21.29 -6.73 3.73
N GLU A 138 -20.11 -7.34 3.48
CA GLU A 138 -18.98 -7.40 4.38
C GLU A 138 -18.11 -6.13 4.33
N GLY A 139 -18.43 -5.18 3.45
CA GLY A 139 -17.69 -3.92 3.30
C GLY A 139 -17.86 -2.98 4.49
N VAL A 140 -17.06 -1.95 4.51
CA VAL A 140 -17.08 -0.86 5.48
C VAL A 140 -18.16 0.15 5.07
N ASP A 141 -19.00 0.56 6.02
CA ASP A 141 -20.06 1.54 5.78
C ASP A 141 -19.49 2.88 5.30
N GLY A 142 -20.12 3.49 4.30
CA GLY A 142 -19.66 4.76 3.73
C GLY A 142 -19.59 5.91 4.73
N SER A 143 -20.40 5.88 5.79
CA SER A 143 -20.35 6.87 6.87
C SER A 143 -19.02 6.89 7.62
N VAL A 144 -18.29 5.77 7.67
CA VAL A 144 -16.95 5.67 8.24
C VAL A 144 -15.99 6.55 7.45
N PHE A 145 -16.02 6.45 6.11
CA PHE A 145 -15.15 7.28 5.24
C PHE A 145 -15.48 8.77 5.38
N GLU A 146 -16.77 9.13 5.45
CA GLU A 146 -17.18 10.51 5.69
C GLU A 146 -16.76 11.01 7.07
N GLY A 147 -16.82 10.17 8.11
CA GLY A 147 -16.29 10.45 9.44
C GLY A 147 -14.78 10.73 9.42
N ILE A 148 -14.01 9.92 8.71
CA ILE A 148 -12.57 10.10 8.52
C ILE A 148 -12.26 11.42 7.82
N LYS A 149 -12.95 11.74 6.73
CA LYS A 149 -12.77 13.03 6.02
C LYS A 149 -13.06 14.22 6.93
N LYS A 150 -14.11 14.19 7.71
CA LYS A 150 -14.45 15.24 8.69
C LYS A 150 -13.37 15.38 9.75
N ALA A 151 -12.86 14.28 10.28
CA ALA A 151 -11.81 14.31 11.29
C ALA A 151 -10.48 14.85 10.72
N ILE A 152 -10.09 14.45 9.51
CA ILE A 152 -8.91 14.99 8.81
C ILE A 152 -9.08 16.50 8.57
N ALA A 153 -10.23 16.95 8.13
CA ALA A 153 -10.49 18.36 7.85
C ALA A 153 -10.49 19.21 9.13
N ALA A 154 -10.93 18.66 10.26
CA ALA A 154 -10.97 19.34 11.54
C ALA A 154 -9.58 19.44 12.19
N ASP A 155 -8.86 18.33 12.32
CA ASP A 155 -7.52 18.27 12.90
C ASP A 155 -6.80 17.01 12.40
N ARG A 156 -6.10 17.12 11.27
CA ARG A 156 -5.38 15.99 10.69
C ARG A 156 -4.29 15.42 11.61
N PRO A 157 -3.46 16.23 12.30
CA PRO A 157 -2.47 15.71 13.24
C PRO A 157 -3.07 14.88 14.38
N ALA A 158 -4.14 15.35 15.00
CA ALA A 158 -4.84 14.60 16.06
C ALA A 158 -5.48 13.31 15.52
N PHE A 159 -6.12 13.38 14.33
CA PHE A 159 -6.65 12.21 13.65
C PHE A 159 -5.58 11.14 13.42
N LEU A 160 -4.38 11.52 12.95
CA LEU A 160 -3.28 10.59 12.71
C LEU A 160 -2.82 9.88 13.98
N THR A 161 -2.87 10.54 15.15
CA THR A 161 -2.58 9.89 16.43
C THR A 161 -3.56 8.75 16.70
N ALA A 162 -4.85 9.00 16.59
CA ALA A 162 -5.87 7.97 16.78
C ALA A 162 -5.79 6.87 15.71
N PHE A 163 -5.52 7.25 14.46
CA PHE A 163 -5.35 6.32 13.35
C PHE A 163 -4.20 5.34 13.59
N PHE A 164 -3.01 5.82 13.95
CA PHE A 164 -1.86 4.93 14.17
C PHE A 164 -2.00 4.05 15.42
N ASN A 165 -2.74 4.49 16.44
CA ASN A 165 -3.08 3.63 17.55
C ASN A 165 -3.92 2.41 17.09
N ASN A 166 -4.90 2.61 16.23
CA ASN A 166 -5.69 1.53 15.63
C ASN A 166 -4.91 0.74 14.58
N PHE A 167 -4.07 1.40 13.79
CA PHE A 167 -3.24 0.80 12.75
C PHE A 167 -2.30 -0.27 13.31
N TYR A 168 -1.78 -0.06 14.52
CA TYR A 168 -0.85 -0.97 15.19
C TYR A 168 -1.51 -1.79 16.30
N ASN A 169 -2.80 -1.59 16.62
CA ASN A 169 -3.46 -2.14 17.80
C ASN A 169 -2.63 -1.86 19.08
N VAL A 170 -2.25 -0.60 19.30
CA VAL A 170 -1.33 -0.19 20.38
C VAL A 170 -1.83 -0.62 21.76
N ASP A 171 -3.14 -0.62 21.98
CA ASP A 171 -3.79 -1.12 23.22
C ASP A 171 -3.48 -2.60 23.53
N VAL A 172 -3.17 -3.41 22.52
CA VAL A 172 -2.85 -4.84 22.66
C VAL A 172 -1.36 -5.11 22.50
N LEU A 173 -0.71 -4.47 21.52
CA LEU A 173 0.65 -4.79 21.07
C LEU A 173 1.70 -3.78 21.55
N GLY A 174 1.30 -2.64 22.11
CA GLY A 174 2.22 -1.61 22.64
C GLY A 174 3.18 -2.18 23.68
N GLY A 175 4.46 -1.83 23.57
CA GLY A 175 5.52 -2.33 24.45
C GLY A 175 5.88 -3.81 24.27
N LYS A 176 5.13 -4.57 23.46
CA LYS A 176 5.37 -6.00 23.19
C LYS A 176 5.89 -6.26 21.78
N ARG A 177 5.18 -5.76 20.76
CA ARG A 177 5.50 -5.93 19.34
C ARG A 177 5.70 -4.62 18.60
N ILE A 178 5.32 -3.50 19.20
CA ILE A 178 5.50 -2.16 18.66
C ILE A 178 5.91 -1.21 19.77
N SER A 179 6.91 -0.38 19.55
CA SER A 179 7.33 0.68 20.47
C SER A 179 6.64 2.00 20.14
N ASP A 180 6.57 2.89 21.12
CA ASP A 180 6.05 4.24 20.94
C ASP A 180 6.86 5.04 19.90
N GLU A 181 8.16 4.74 19.78
CA GLU A 181 9.05 5.36 18.78
C GLU A 181 8.65 4.99 17.37
N VAL A 182 8.27 3.73 17.09
CA VAL A 182 7.81 3.31 15.76
C VAL A 182 6.45 3.93 15.44
N VAL A 183 5.56 4.03 16.42
CA VAL A 183 4.27 4.73 16.25
C VAL A 183 4.52 6.20 15.91
N ARG A 184 5.43 6.88 16.64
CA ARG A 184 5.81 8.27 16.41
C ARG A 184 6.50 8.44 15.06
N TYR A 185 7.37 7.52 14.66
CA TYR A 185 8.01 7.53 13.36
C TYR A 185 6.99 7.48 12.23
N SER A 186 6.01 6.58 12.32
CA SER A 186 4.91 6.48 11.36
C SER A 186 4.04 7.75 11.33
N TRP A 187 3.79 8.33 12.49
CA TRP A 187 3.10 9.62 12.61
C TRP A 187 3.87 10.75 11.91
N ASN A 188 5.19 10.81 12.08
CA ASN A 188 6.05 11.81 11.42
C ASN A 188 6.01 11.66 9.90
N ILE A 189 6.02 10.43 9.38
CA ILE A 189 5.85 10.17 7.95
C ILE A 189 4.47 10.65 7.49
N GLY A 190 3.41 10.26 8.20
CA GLY A 190 2.03 10.59 7.84
C GLY A 190 1.72 12.08 7.89
N VAL A 191 2.26 12.81 8.88
CA VAL A 191 2.00 14.25 9.02
C VAL A 191 2.72 15.08 7.95
N ALA A 192 3.83 14.57 7.40
CA ALA A 192 4.56 15.22 6.30
C ALA A 192 3.86 15.08 4.92
N ALA A 193 2.88 14.18 4.80
CA ALA A 193 2.09 14.05 3.58
C ALA A 193 1.23 15.29 3.31
N SER A 194 0.88 15.49 2.03
CA SER A 194 -0.06 16.52 1.60
C SER A 194 -1.37 16.45 2.39
N GLY A 195 -1.80 17.58 2.97
CA GLY A 195 -3.10 17.66 3.63
C GLY A 195 -4.25 17.36 2.66
N LYS A 196 -4.17 17.92 1.44
CA LYS A 196 -5.15 17.66 0.37
C LYS A 196 -5.08 16.20 -0.10
N GLY A 197 -3.90 15.68 -0.38
CA GLY A 197 -3.72 14.29 -0.79
C GLY A 197 -4.21 13.31 0.29
N SER A 198 -3.95 13.62 1.56
CA SER A 198 -4.45 12.81 2.68
C SER A 198 -5.98 12.76 2.70
N LEU A 199 -6.65 13.88 2.46
CA LEU A 199 -8.11 13.98 2.44
C LEU A 199 -8.73 13.31 1.20
N ASP A 200 -8.23 13.63 0.02
CA ASP A 200 -8.79 13.16 -1.26
C ASP A 200 -8.67 11.64 -1.41
N CYS A 201 -7.55 11.05 -0.95
CA CYS A 201 -7.36 9.60 -0.99
C CYS A 201 -8.43 8.82 -0.23
N VAL A 202 -9.04 9.37 0.82
CA VAL A 202 -10.11 8.66 1.56
C VAL A 202 -11.28 8.31 0.65
N SER A 203 -11.61 9.19 -0.30
CA SER A 203 -12.67 8.93 -1.29
C SER A 203 -12.35 7.76 -2.23
N THR A 204 -11.07 7.50 -2.47
CA THR A 204 -10.64 6.43 -3.38
C THR A 204 -10.71 5.04 -2.74
N TRP A 205 -10.78 4.92 -1.41
CA TRP A 205 -10.86 3.62 -0.74
C TRP A 205 -12.15 2.85 -1.07
N GLY A 206 -13.18 3.55 -1.56
CA GLY A 206 -14.39 2.94 -2.10
C GLY A 206 -14.29 2.49 -3.56
N THR A 207 -13.08 2.43 -4.14
CA THR A 207 -12.90 1.95 -5.52
C THR A 207 -13.16 0.45 -5.63
N ASP A 208 -13.87 0.05 -6.67
CA ASP A 208 -14.14 -1.35 -6.99
C ASP A 208 -13.03 -1.91 -7.90
N PHE A 209 -12.26 -2.88 -7.37
CA PHE A 209 -11.17 -3.56 -8.08
C PHE A 209 -11.54 -4.96 -8.58
N ARG A 210 -12.81 -5.39 -8.48
CA ARG A 210 -13.22 -6.76 -8.83
C ARG A 210 -12.89 -7.10 -10.28
N LYS A 211 -13.03 -6.13 -11.19
CA LYS A 211 -12.64 -6.28 -12.61
C LYS A 211 -11.12 -6.34 -12.79
N ASP A 212 -10.38 -5.55 -12.00
CA ASP A 212 -8.92 -5.53 -12.07
C ASP A 212 -8.33 -6.87 -11.60
N LEU A 213 -8.83 -7.40 -10.47
CA LEU A 213 -8.38 -8.68 -9.93
C LEU A 213 -8.61 -9.84 -10.90
N SER A 214 -9.68 -9.82 -11.70
CA SER A 214 -9.96 -10.86 -12.69
C SER A 214 -8.94 -10.93 -13.84
N ARG A 215 -8.09 -9.91 -13.98
CA ARG A 215 -7.02 -9.83 -14.97
C ARG A 215 -5.65 -10.24 -14.43
N ILE A 216 -5.55 -10.56 -13.14
CA ILE A 216 -4.28 -10.99 -12.54
C ILE A 216 -4.06 -12.45 -12.87
N ASP A 217 -3.05 -12.73 -13.69
CA ASP A 217 -2.68 -14.05 -14.20
C ASP A 217 -1.25 -14.46 -13.81
N VAL A 218 -0.61 -13.72 -12.91
CA VAL A 218 0.70 -14.02 -12.35
C VAL A 218 0.61 -14.68 -10.96
N PRO A 219 1.63 -15.41 -10.51
CA PRO A 219 1.68 -15.91 -9.14
C PRO A 219 1.40 -14.79 -8.13
N THR A 220 0.45 -15.04 -7.22
CA THR A 220 -0.04 -14.02 -6.30
C THR A 220 0.00 -14.51 -4.86
N LEU A 221 0.47 -13.64 -3.96
CA LEU A 221 0.45 -13.84 -2.51
C LEU A 221 -0.39 -12.77 -1.84
N VAL A 222 -1.29 -13.19 -0.95
CA VAL A 222 -2.08 -12.30 -0.09
C VAL A 222 -1.62 -12.54 1.35
N ILE A 223 -1.22 -11.48 2.05
CA ILE A 223 -0.82 -11.52 3.47
C ILE A 223 -1.75 -10.60 4.23
N HIS A 224 -2.37 -11.08 5.32
CA HIS A 224 -3.29 -10.26 6.10
C HIS A 224 -3.28 -10.65 7.57
N GLY A 225 -3.46 -9.67 8.44
CA GLY A 225 -3.64 -9.92 9.87
C GLY A 225 -5.13 -10.13 10.21
N ASP A 226 -5.44 -11.12 11.02
CA ASP A 226 -6.84 -11.39 11.42
C ASP A 226 -7.38 -10.38 12.45
N ALA A 227 -6.48 -9.57 13.05
CA ALA A 227 -6.84 -8.48 13.97
C ALA A 227 -6.74 -7.08 13.28
N ASP A 228 -6.77 -7.00 11.95
CA ASP A 228 -6.74 -5.76 11.19
C ASP A 228 -8.03 -4.95 11.41
N ARG A 229 -7.91 -3.78 12.06
CA ARG A 229 -9.02 -2.86 12.37
C ARG A 229 -9.24 -1.81 11.28
N ILE A 230 -8.42 -1.75 10.25
CA ILE A 230 -8.47 -0.73 9.18
C ILE A 230 -9.09 -1.32 7.91
N THR A 231 -8.58 -2.47 7.46
CA THR A 231 -9.10 -3.19 6.29
C THR A 231 -9.56 -4.59 6.73
N PRO A 232 -10.83 -4.78 7.11
CA PRO A 232 -11.31 -6.06 7.62
C PRO A 232 -11.03 -7.21 6.67
N MET A 233 -10.38 -8.28 7.16
CA MET A 233 -9.94 -9.42 6.34
C MET A 233 -11.09 -10.06 5.57
N ALA A 234 -12.29 -10.14 6.15
CA ALA A 234 -13.47 -10.71 5.50
C ALA A 234 -13.90 -9.93 4.25
N ALA A 235 -13.78 -8.60 4.30
CA ALA A 235 -14.11 -7.72 3.17
C ALA A 235 -13.01 -7.67 2.10
N THR A 236 -11.77 -7.96 2.46
CA THR A 236 -10.58 -7.72 1.65
C THR A 236 -9.82 -9.00 1.32
N ALA A 237 -8.88 -9.43 2.13
CA ALA A 237 -7.95 -10.53 1.82
C ALA A 237 -8.63 -11.84 1.47
N THR A 238 -9.65 -12.24 2.24
CA THR A 238 -10.42 -13.47 1.98
C THR A 238 -11.07 -13.45 0.58
N ARG A 239 -11.55 -12.29 0.16
CA ARG A 239 -12.21 -12.11 -1.14
C ARG A 239 -11.19 -11.95 -2.26
N THR A 240 -10.09 -11.24 -2.03
CA THR A 240 -8.98 -11.12 -2.99
C THR A 240 -8.38 -12.50 -3.30
N HIS A 241 -8.13 -13.31 -2.26
CA HIS A 241 -7.65 -14.68 -2.43
C HIS A 241 -8.61 -15.54 -3.28
N LYS A 242 -9.92 -15.40 -3.08
CA LYS A 242 -10.93 -16.12 -3.89
C LYS A 242 -11.04 -15.60 -5.32
N ALA A 243 -10.81 -14.30 -5.52
CA ALA A 243 -10.95 -13.66 -6.83
C ALA A 243 -9.78 -13.91 -7.76
N VAL A 244 -8.56 -14.04 -7.22
CA VAL A 244 -7.35 -14.28 -8.01
C VAL A 244 -7.04 -15.77 -8.04
N LYS A 245 -7.12 -16.37 -9.22
CA LYS A 245 -6.90 -17.82 -9.40
C LYS A 245 -5.48 -18.24 -8.97
N GLY A 246 -5.41 -19.20 -8.06
CA GLY A 246 -4.14 -19.74 -7.59
C GLY A 246 -3.39 -18.84 -6.60
N ALA A 247 -3.99 -17.77 -6.13
CA ALA A 247 -3.41 -16.95 -5.08
C ALA A 247 -3.18 -17.75 -3.80
N ARG A 248 -2.04 -17.53 -3.14
CA ARG A 248 -1.76 -18.04 -1.78
C ARG A 248 -2.27 -17.03 -0.77
N LEU A 249 -2.77 -17.50 0.39
CA LEU A 249 -3.17 -16.65 1.51
C LEU A 249 -2.36 -17.02 2.75
N LEU A 250 -1.67 -16.02 3.33
CA LEU A 250 -1.08 -16.08 4.65
C LEU A 250 -1.92 -15.23 5.60
N VAL A 251 -2.52 -15.87 6.60
CA VAL A 251 -3.17 -15.18 7.71
C VAL A 251 -2.18 -15.07 8.87
N VAL A 252 -1.94 -13.86 9.33
CA VAL A 252 -1.05 -13.59 10.48
C VAL A 252 -1.92 -13.42 11.72
N GLU A 253 -1.87 -14.42 12.59
CA GLU A 253 -2.63 -14.45 13.85
C GLU A 253 -2.26 -13.25 14.76
N GLY A 254 -3.25 -12.52 15.25
CA GLY A 254 -3.10 -11.30 16.03
C GLY A 254 -2.50 -10.13 15.26
N GLY A 255 -2.26 -10.28 13.95
CA GLY A 255 -1.68 -9.25 13.11
C GLY A 255 -2.61 -8.05 12.92
N PRO A 256 -2.17 -6.82 13.28
CA PRO A 256 -2.91 -5.59 13.02
C PRO A 256 -2.71 -5.15 11.57
N HIS A 257 -3.28 -4.00 11.18
CA HIS A 257 -3.02 -3.41 9.87
C HIS A 257 -1.53 -3.21 9.60
N GLY A 258 -0.79 -2.68 10.58
CA GLY A 258 0.66 -2.43 10.50
C GLY A 258 1.54 -3.68 10.70
N LEU A 259 1.10 -4.84 10.22
CA LEU A 259 1.79 -6.14 10.41
C LEU A 259 3.19 -6.18 9.77
N THR A 260 3.48 -5.37 8.79
CA THR A 260 4.83 -5.22 8.20
C THR A 260 5.87 -4.78 9.24
N SER A 261 5.44 -4.05 10.27
CA SER A 261 6.30 -3.62 11.38
C SER A 261 6.18 -4.56 12.59
N THR A 262 4.94 -4.89 13.00
CA THR A 262 4.68 -5.66 14.24
C THR A 262 4.96 -7.15 14.10
N HIS A 263 4.74 -7.70 12.91
CA HIS A 263 4.89 -9.12 12.60
C HIS A 263 5.85 -9.36 11.44
N ALA A 264 6.91 -8.54 11.32
CA ALA A 264 7.93 -8.69 10.30
C ALA A 264 8.60 -10.08 10.36
N ASP A 265 8.68 -10.68 11.55
CA ASP A 265 9.15 -12.05 11.77
C ASP A 265 8.31 -13.12 11.06
N LYS A 266 7.05 -12.83 10.74
CA LYS A 266 6.15 -13.71 9.98
C LYS A 266 6.06 -13.29 8.51
N VAL A 267 5.98 -11.98 8.26
CA VAL A 267 5.81 -11.42 6.92
C VAL A 267 7.05 -11.60 6.05
N ASN A 268 8.24 -11.27 6.57
CA ASN A 268 9.45 -11.22 5.77
C ASN A 268 9.89 -12.61 5.24
N PRO A 269 9.90 -13.69 6.04
CA PRO A 269 10.27 -15.02 5.51
C PRO A 269 9.34 -15.47 4.39
N GLU A 270 8.03 -15.28 4.54
CA GLU A 270 7.05 -15.68 3.52
C GLU A 270 7.16 -14.81 2.25
N LEU A 271 7.38 -13.51 2.42
CA LEU A 271 7.60 -12.60 1.31
C LEU A 271 8.87 -12.96 0.52
N VAL A 272 9.99 -13.20 1.22
CA VAL A 272 11.26 -13.60 0.61
C VAL A 272 11.12 -14.94 -0.10
N ASP A 273 10.49 -15.93 0.54
CA ASP A 273 10.29 -17.25 -0.09
C ASP A 273 9.44 -17.17 -1.35
N PHE A 274 8.36 -16.42 -1.30
CA PHE A 274 7.48 -16.22 -2.45
C PHE A 274 8.18 -15.50 -3.61
N LEU A 275 9.07 -14.56 -3.34
CA LEU A 275 9.74 -13.75 -4.37
C LEU A 275 10.96 -14.40 -5.03
N LYS A 276 11.48 -15.50 -4.51
CA LYS A 276 12.50 -16.33 -5.19
C LYS A 276 12.00 -16.76 -6.58
#